data_198bdf5ee79a8d23e6a3c379a6e17f6a
#
_entry.id   198bdf5ee79a8d23e6a3c379a6e17f6a
#
_cell.length_a   1.000
_cell.length_b   1.000
_cell.length_c   1.000
_cell.angle_alpha   90.00
_cell.angle_beta   90.00
_cell.angle_gamma   90.00
#
_symmetry.space_group_name_H-M   'P 1'
#
loop_
_entity.id
_entity.type
_entity.pdbx_description
1 polymer ?
#
loop_
_entity_poly.entity_id
_entity_poly.type
_entity_poly.pdbx_seq_one_letter_code
_entity_poly.pdbx_strand_id
1 'polypeptide(L)'
;LPDYDSAAAPEASPVKILVAGGFGVGKTTLVEAVSEIDPLRTEERLTSAGVGVDDLDGIESKTATTVAMDFGRITLTDAGVALYLFGTPGQERFWFMWDDLLYGALGAVVLVDTRRLDRSFPAIDFFENRGLPFIVGANCFNGEKPYTPEEIKAALHLRDPDTPVLLLDARSREDVRSCLLSLLDRLIAQARLTAPA
;
A
#
# COMPACT_ATOMS: atom_id res chain seq x y z
N LEU A 1 43.35 16.83 -17.49
CA LEU A 1 42.22 16.52 -16.59
C LEU A 1 40.98 16.47 -17.43
N PRO A 2 40.23 15.35 -17.51
CA PRO A 2 38.95 15.34 -18.18
C PRO A 2 37.92 16.00 -17.26
N ASP A 3 37.22 17.00 -17.83
CA ASP A 3 36.08 17.64 -17.20
C ASP A 3 34.97 16.59 -16.95
N TYR A 4 34.77 16.29 -15.69
CA TYR A 4 33.58 15.56 -15.21
C TYR A 4 32.44 16.56 -15.08
N ASP A 5 31.87 16.95 -16.24
CA ASP A 5 30.57 17.60 -16.27
C ASP A 5 29.49 16.49 -16.27
N SER A 6 29.37 15.82 -15.16
CA SER A 6 28.23 14.94 -14.90
C SER A 6 27.10 15.84 -14.42
N ALA A 7 26.32 16.37 -15.34
CA ALA A 7 25.01 16.87 -15.03
C ALA A 7 24.20 15.69 -14.42
N ALA A 8 24.22 15.60 -13.09
CA ALA A 8 23.40 14.64 -12.38
C ALA A 8 21.96 14.88 -12.82
N ALA A 9 21.33 13.87 -13.39
CA ALA A 9 19.90 13.93 -13.68
C ALA A 9 19.17 14.38 -12.40
N PRO A 10 18.19 15.27 -12.48
CA PRO A 10 17.51 15.77 -11.30
C PRO A 10 17.02 14.59 -10.47
N GLU A 11 17.45 14.57 -9.20
CA GLU A 11 17.14 13.49 -8.28
C GLU A 11 15.61 13.46 -8.11
N ALA A 12 14.98 12.32 -8.46
CA ALA A 12 13.53 12.18 -8.38
C ALA A 12 13.06 12.32 -6.92
N SER A 13 12.07 13.18 -6.68
CA SER A 13 11.53 13.42 -5.34
C SER A 13 10.93 12.14 -4.76
N PRO A 14 11.34 11.72 -3.55
CA PRO A 14 10.84 10.49 -2.94
C PRO A 14 9.41 10.67 -2.41
N VAL A 15 8.54 9.73 -2.73
CA VAL A 15 7.15 9.70 -2.25
C VAL A 15 6.85 8.31 -1.68
N LYS A 16 6.45 8.26 -0.41
CA LYS A 16 6.06 7.03 0.26
C LYS A 16 4.57 6.77 0.05
N ILE A 17 4.25 5.58 -0.47
CA ILE A 17 2.89 5.08 -0.70
C ILE A 17 2.71 3.76 0.03
N LEU A 18 1.59 3.59 0.71
CA LEU A 18 1.22 2.33 1.33
C LEU A 18 0.37 1.49 0.37
N VAL A 19 0.59 0.18 0.39
CA VAL A 19 -0.26 -0.80 -0.30
C VAL A 19 -0.91 -1.67 0.77
N ALA A 20 -2.19 -1.46 1.00
CA ALA A 20 -2.94 -2.09 2.08
C ALA A 20 -4.06 -3.00 1.57
N GLY A 21 -4.68 -3.74 2.47
CA GLY A 21 -5.79 -4.65 2.18
C GLY A 21 -5.63 -5.98 2.90
N GLY A 22 -6.65 -6.82 2.83
CA GLY A 22 -6.73 -8.10 3.51
C GLY A 22 -5.62 -9.09 3.14
N PHE A 23 -5.51 -10.16 3.90
CA PHE A 23 -4.56 -11.24 3.58
C PHE A 23 -4.92 -11.91 2.24
N GLY A 24 -3.90 -12.08 1.37
CA GLY A 24 -4.06 -12.74 0.07
C GLY A 24 -4.73 -11.88 -1.02
N VAL A 25 -4.95 -10.58 -0.80
CA VAL A 25 -5.61 -9.69 -1.76
C VAL A 25 -4.74 -9.31 -2.96
N GLY A 26 -3.42 -9.58 -2.92
CA GLY A 26 -2.50 -9.30 -4.03
C GLY A 26 -1.52 -8.14 -3.79
N LYS A 27 -1.29 -7.71 -2.54
CA LYS A 27 -0.36 -6.61 -2.22
C LYS A 27 1.06 -6.88 -2.71
N THR A 28 1.63 -8.04 -2.36
CA THR A 28 2.94 -8.48 -2.81
C THR A 28 3.03 -8.48 -4.34
N THR A 29 2.01 -9.05 -4.99
CA THR A 29 1.94 -9.13 -6.46
C THR A 29 1.91 -7.74 -7.10
N LEU A 30 1.15 -6.80 -6.53
CA LEU A 30 1.10 -5.42 -7.00
C LEU A 30 2.47 -4.74 -6.92
N VAL A 31 3.15 -4.88 -5.77
CA VAL A 31 4.49 -4.28 -5.57
C VAL A 31 5.49 -4.89 -6.56
N GLU A 32 5.49 -6.22 -6.70
CA GLU A 32 6.38 -6.93 -7.63
C GLU A 32 6.14 -6.55 -9.09
N ALA A 33 4.88 -6.33 -9.49
CA ALA A 33 4.53 -6.03 -10.88
C ALA A 33 5.14 -4.72 -11.39
N VAL A 34 5.37 -3.74 -10.51
CA VAL A 34 5.87 -2.41 -10.92
C VAL A 34 7.27 -2.10 -10.43
N SER A 35 7.78 -2.82 -9.43
CA SER A 35 9.08 -2.52 -8.84
C SER A 35 10.21 -2.58 -9.87
N GLU A 36 11.11 -1.61 -9.80
CA GLU A 36 12.36 -1.51 -10.57
C GLU A 36 13.54 -2.16 -9.86
N ILE A 37 13.35 -2.47 -8.59
CA ILE A 37 14.32 -3.17 -7.76
C ILE A 37 13.76 -4.55 -7.42
N ASP A 38 14.64 -5.48 -7.08
CA ASP A 38 14.20 -6.74 -6.50
C ASP A 38 13.40 -6.44 -5.23
N PRO A 39 12.13 -6.88 -5.15
CA PRO A 39 11.31 -6.58 -3.99
C PRO A 39 11.97 -7.11 -2.71
N LEU A 40 12.23 -6.21 -1.77
CA LEU A 40 12.76 -6.60 -0.47
C LEU A 40 11.60 -7.16 0.35
N ARG A 41 11.71 -8.42 0.73
CA ARG A 41 10.83 -9.05 1.70
C ARG A 41 11.55 -9.04 3.03
N THR A 42 11.15 -8.15 3.93
CA THR A 42 11.69 -8.15 5.28
C THR A 42 10.93 -9.18 6.10
N GLU A 43 11.60 -10.27 6.43
CA GLU A 43 11.13 -11.21 7.43
C GLU A 43 11.67 -10.77 8.80
N GLU A 44 10.95 -9.92 9.52
CA GLU A 44 11.29 -9.65 10.90
C GLU A 44 10.69 -10.71 11.81
N ARG A 45 11.56 -11.35 12.59
CA ARG A 45 11.16 -12.23 13.69
C ARG A 45 10.76 -11.34 14.87
N LEU A 46 9.48 -11.10 15.03
CA LEU A 46 8.98 -10.52 16.26
C LEU A 46 9.13 -11.56 17.38
N THR A 47 10.13 -11.41 18.22
CA THR A 47 10.14 -12.04 19.52
C THR A 47 9.08 -11.34 20.34
N SER A 48 8.03 -12.05 20.74
CA SER A 48 7.05 -11.55 21.69
C SER A 48 7.72 -11.34 23.05
N ALA A 49 8.42 -10.22 23.22
CA ALA A 49 8.80 -9.71 24.50
C ALA A 49 7.61 -8.92 25.06
N GLY A 50 6.82 -9.53 25.93
CA GLY A 50 5.87 -8.78 26.73
C GLY A 50 4.42 -9.27 26.73
N VAL A 51 4.19 -10.56 26.97
CA VAL A 51 2.94 -10.95 27.63
C VAL A 51 3.33 -11.37 29.03
N GLY A 52 2.78 -10.64 30.01
CA GLY A 52 3.14 -10.71 31.42
C GLY A 52 3.09 -12.11 32.04
N VAL A 53 4.12 -12.34 32.81
CA VAL A 53 4.19 -13.04 34.06
C VAL A 53 3.01 -13.95 34.38
N ASP A 54 3.22 -15.25 34.18
CA ASP A 54 3.08 -16.22 35.26
C ASP A 54 3.66 -17.57 34.77
N ASP A 55 4.59 -18.04 35.60
CA ASP A 55 5.08 -19.37 35.84
C ASP A 55 4.56 -20.52 34.97
N LEU A 56 5.33 -20.94 33.97
CA LEU A 56 5.24 -22.30 33.45
C LEU A 56 6.65 -22.84 33.16
N ASP A 57 7.11 -23.69 34.03
CA ASP A 57 8.25 -24.57 33.85
C ASP A 57 8.25 -25.23 32.48
N GLY A 58 9.31 -25.01 31.71
CA GLY A 58 9.86 -26.01 30.82
C GLY A 58 9.21 -26.21 29.45
N ILE A 59 8.77 -25.18 28.69
CA ILE A 59 8.54 -25.34 27.26
C ILE A 59 9.17 -24.18 26.50
N GLU A 60 10.33 -24.40 25.90
CA GLU A 60 10.92 -23.55 24.88
C GLU A 60 10.09 -23.66 23.59
N SER A 61 8.99 -22.93 23.51
CA SER A 61 8.42 -22.57 22.20
C SER A 61 8.50 -21.06 22.03
N LYS A 62 9.68 -20.58 21.69
CA LYS A 62 9.86 -19.25 21.11
C LYS A 62 9.08 -19.24 19.79
N THR A 63 7.82 -18.90 19.83
CA THR A 63 7.01 -18.67 18.63
C THR A 63 7.46 -17.34 18.03
N ALA A 64 8.59 -17.36 17.34
CA ALA A 64 8.99 -16.23 16.50
C ALA A 64 7.99 -16.15 15.35
N THR A 65 7.19 -15.10 15.32
CA THR A 65 6.30 -14.85 14.21
C THR A 65 7.01 -13.93 13.22
N THR A 66 7.23 -14.41 12.01
CA THR A 66 7.79 -13.63 10.92
C THR A 66 6.73 -12.69 10.37
N VAL A 67 7.01 -11.40 10.33
CA VAL A 67 6.19 -10.41 9.62
C VAL A 67 6.86 -10.14 8.29
N ALA A 68 6.18 -10.48 7.21
CA ALA A 68 6.64 -10.12 5.87
C ALA A 68 6.04 -8.77 5.49
N MET A 69 6.91 -7.83 5.14
CA MET A 69 6.54 -6.57 4.49
C MET A 69 7.14 -6.55 3.09
N ASP A 70 6.36 -6.12 2.13
CA ASP A 70 6.83 -5.94 0.77
C ASP A 70 7.33 -4.50 0.60
N PHE A 71 8.49 -4.35 -0.02
CA PHE A 71 9.02 -3.06 -0.38
C PHE A 71 9.41 -3.04 -1.85
N GLY A 72 8.99 -2.00 -2.56
CA GLY A 72 9.33 -1.81 -3.96
C GLY A 72 9.54 -0.34 -4.30
N ARG A 73 10.14 -0.09 -5.46
CA ARG A 73 10.39 1.26 -5.98
C ARG A 73 10.00 1.33 -7.45
N ILE A 74 9.36 2.44 -7.83
CA ILE A 74 9.14 2.79 -9.23
C ILE A 74 9.47 4.26 -9.45
N THR A 75 10.24 4.58 -10.48
CA THR A 75 10.56 5.94 -10.88
C THR A 75 9.64 6.38 -12.00
N LEU A 76 8.93 7.48 -11.78
CA LEU A 76 8.10 8.16 -12.78
C LEU A 76 8.89 9.33 -13.32
N THR A 77 9.71 9.08 -14.34
CA THR A 77 10.70 10.04 -14.87
C THR A 77 10.03 11.32 -15.36
N ASP A 78 8.89 11.19 -16.07
CA ASP A 78 8.14 12.32 -16.61
C ASP A 78 7.56 13.23 -15.51
N ALA A 79 7.32 12.68 -14.31
CA ALA A 79 6.82 13.41 -13.15
C ALA A 79 7.94 13.85 -12.20
N GLY A 80 9.20 13.41 -12.40
CA GLY A 80 10.31 13.68 -11.50
C GLY A 80 10.13 13.09 -10.09
N VAL A 81 9.41 11.95 -9.97
CA VAL A 81 9.02 11.35 -8.70
C VAL A 81 9.49 9.90 -8.62
N ALA A 82 10.01 9.49 -7.48
CA ALA A 82 10.27 8.10 -7.14
C ALA A 82 9.27 7.62 -6.07
N LEU A 83 8.39 6.69 -6.44
CA LEU A 83 7.45 6.10 -5.49
C LEU A 83 8.12 4.94 -4.76
N TYR A 84 8.06 4.99 -3.45
CA TYR A 84 8.46 3.92 -2.54
C TYR A 84 7.20 3.25 -2.01
N LEU A 85 6.98 2.00 -2.45
CA LEU A 85 5.79 1.23 -2.14
C LEU A 85 6.06 0.33 -0.93
N PHE A 86 5.20 0.43 0.09
CA PHE A 86 5.27 -0.38 1.30
C PHE A 86 3.99 -1.22 1.44
N GLY A 87 4.11 -2.53 1.29
CA GLY A 87 3.02 -3.46 1.53
C GLY A 87 2.76 -3.61 3.02
N THR A 88 1.55 -3.29 3.48
CA THR A 88 1.19 -3.49 4.89
C THR A 88 0.94 -4.97 5.18
N PRO A 89 1.25 -5.45 6.40
CA PRO A 89 0.85 -6.78 6.82
C PRO A 89 -0.66 -6.96 6.73
N GLY A 90 -1.12 -8.02 6.04
CA GLY A 90 -2.56 -8.24 5.84
C GLY A 90 -3.24 -9.00 6.97
N GLN A 91 -2.49 -9.53 7.94
CA GLN A 91 -3.04 -10.27 9.08
C GLN A 91 -3.35 -9.31 10.24
N GLU A 92 -4.52 -9.44 10.84
CA GLU A 92 -5.03 -8.54 11.90
C GLU A 92 -4.08 -8.39 13.09
N ARG A 93 -3.43 -9.48 13.49
CA ARG A 93 -2.46 -9.48 14.59
C ARG A 93 -1.27 -8.54 14.39
N PHE A 94 -1.05 -8.04 13.17
CA PHE A 94 0.06 -7.14 12.84
C PHE A 94 -0.40 -5.70 12.53
N TRP A 95 -1.67 -5.39 12.69
CA TRP A 95 -2.18 -4.05 12.39
C TRP A 95 -1.60 -2.96 13.28
N PHE A 96 -1.08 -3.31 14.45
CA PHE A 96 -0.37 -2.35 15.29
C PHE A 96 0.84 -1.69 14.59
N MET A 97 1.42 -2.35 13.57
CA MET A 97 2.53 -1.80 12.77
C MET A 97 2.07 -0.76 11.75
N TRP A 98 0.77 -0.69 11.45
CA TRP A 98 0.27 0.21 10.45
C TRP A 98 0.44 1.68 10.84
N ASP A 99 0.38 2.00 12.12
CA ASP A 99 0.62 3.37 12.62
C ASP A 99 2.06 3.81 12.35
N ASP A 100 3.04 2.93 12.53
CA ASP A 100 4.44 3.22 12.21
C ASP A 100 4.65 3.36 10.70
N LEU A 101 3.99 2.51 9.91
CA LEU A 101 4.05 2.58 8.46
C LEU A 101 3.42 3.86 7.90
N LEU A 102 2.40 4.39 8.59
CA LEU A 102 1.72 5.62 8.19
C LEU A 102 2.66 6.84 8.22
N TYR A 103 3.66 6.83 9.10
CA TYR A 103 4.57 7.96 9.23
C TYR A 103 5.30 8.26 7.91
N GLY A 104 5.13 9.51 7.42
CA GLY A 104 5.72 9.97 6.16
C GLY A 104 5.05 9.43 4.89
N ALA A 105 3.98 8.65 4.99
CA ALA A 105 3.20 8.25 3.82
C ALA A 105 2.32 9.43 3.33
N LEU A 106 2.30 9.64 2.01
CA LEU A 106 1.47 10.67 1.39
C LEU A 106 0.08 10.13 1.00
N GLY A 107 -0.02 8.83 0.74
CA GLY A 107 -1.27 8.19 0.38
C GLY A 107 -1.20 6.68 0.39
N ALA A 108 -2.31 6.04 0.09
CA ALA A 108 -2.40 4.58 0.05
C ALA A 108 -3.22 4.06 -1.14
N VAL A 109 -2.86 2.85 -1.59
CA VAL A 109 -3.72 2.00 -2.42
C VAL A 109 -4.31 0.92 -1.52
N VAL A 110 -5.61 0.91 -1.37
CA VAL A 110 -6.33 -0.14 -0.64
C VAL A 110 -6.83 -1.17 -1.64
N LEU A 111 -6.18 -2.34 -1.66
CA LEU A 111 -6.62 -3.45 -2.49
C LEU A 111 -7.82 -4.15 -1.86
N VAL A 112 -8.84 -4.40 -2.67
CA VAL A 112 -10.04 -5.13 -2.27
C VAL A 112 -10.24 -6.37 -3.14
N ASP A 113 -10.77 -7.43 -2.54
CA ASP A 113 -11.20 -8.65 -3.21
C ASP A 113 -12.73 -8.68 -3.19
N THR A 114 -13.35 -8.50 -4.37
CA THR A 114 -14.81 -8.46 -4.49
C THR A 114 -15.51 -9.74 -4.06
N ARG A 115 -14.78 -10.86 -3.98
CA ARG A 115 -15.29 -12.14 -3.47
C ARG A 115 -15.39 -12.18 -1.94
N ARG A 116 -14.68 -11.25 -1.24
CA ARG A 116 -14.57 -11.16 0.21
C ARG A 116 -14.44 -9.71 0.64
N LEU A 117 -15.40 -8.90 0.21
CA LEU A 117 -15.38 -7.44 0.39
C LEU A 117 -15.37 -7.02 1.87
N ASP A 118 -15.96 -7.85 2.74
CA ASP A 118 -15.97 -7.70 4.19
C ASP A 118 -14.55 -7.55 4.78
N ARG A 119 -13.56 -8.21 4.20
CA ARG A 119 -12.16 -8.13 4.66
C ARG A 119 -11.45 -6.83 4.29
N SER A 120 -12.11 -5.98 3.54
CA SER A 120 -11.54 -4.70 3.09
C SER A 120 -11.87 -3.55 4.04
N PHE A 121 -12.99 -3.63 4.77
CA PHE A 121 -13.46 -2.56 5.64
C PHE A 121 -12.42 -2.11 6.69
N PRO A 122 -11.70 -3.01 7.39
CA PRO A 122 -10.74 -2.56 8.38
C PRO A 122 -9.61 -1.70 7.80
N ALA A 123 -9.17 -1.99 6.56
CA ALA A 123 -8.15 -1.18 5.90
C ALA A 123 -8.72 0.19 5.50
N ILE A 124 -9.93 0.22 4.99
CA ILE A 124 -10.64 1.46 4.62
C ILE A 124 -10.84 2.33 5.86
N ASP A 125 -11.44 1.78 6.92
CA ASP A 125 -11.67 2.47 8.18
C ASP A 125 -10.38 3.03 8.79
N PHE A 126 -9.27 2.28 8.67
CA PHE A 126 -7.97 2.72 9.15
C PHE A 126 -7.53 4.02 8.51
N PHE A 127 -7.57 4.11 7.17
CA PHE A 127 -7.13 5.31 6.45
C PHE A 127 -8.13 6.45 6.56
N GLU A 128 -9.42 6.17 6.53
CA GLU A 128 -10.47 7.18 6.75
C GLU A 128 -10.37 7.85 8.13
N ASN A 129 -10.16 7.04 9.19
CA ASN A 129 -10.02 7.55 10.56
C ASN A 129 -8.76 8.40 10.76
N ARG A 130 -7.73 8.21 9.95
CA ARG A 130 -6.46 8.95 10.02
C ARG A 130 -6.37 10.08 9.00
N GLY A 131 -7.36 10.20 8.12
CA GLY A 131 -7.39 11.22 7.08
C GLY A 131 -6.27 11.09 6.05
N LEU A 132 -5.67 9.87 5.90
CA LEU A 132 -4.70 9.65 4.83
C LEU A 132 -5.46 9.47 3.51
N PRO A 133 -5.13 10.25 2.46
CA PRO A 133 -5.71 10.05 1.15
C PRO A 133 -5.44 8.65 0.61
N PHE A 134 -6.45 8.01 0.06
CA PHE A 134 -6.29 6.71 -0.56
C PHE A 134 -7.20 6.55 -1.78
N ILE A 135 -6.91 5.54 -2.57
CA ILE A 135 -7.77 5.02 -3.63
C ILE A 135 -8.04 3.54 -3.39
N VAL A 136 -9.09 3.03 -3.98
CA VAL A 136 -9.43 1.61 -3.93
C VAL A 136 -9.07 0.94 -5.25
N GLY A 137 -8.29 -0.14 -5.16
CA GLY A 137 -7.98 -1.03 -6.27
C GLY A 137 -8.72 -2.36 -6.12
N ALA A 138 -9.76 -2.59 -6.90
CA ALA A 138 -10.45 -3.87 -6.90
C ALA A 138 -9.68 -4.87 -7.77
N ASN A 139 -9.05 -5.85 -7.12
CA ASN A 139 -8.23 -6.83 -7.82
C ASN A 139 -9.10 -7.87 -8.55
N CYS A 140 -9.00 -7.89 -9.87
CA CYS A 140 -9.74 -8.77 -10.77
C CYS A 140 -8.99 -10.09 -10.94
N PHE A 141 -9.23 -11.03 -10.03
CA PHE A 141 -8.62 -12.35 -10.10
C PHE A 141 -9.07 -13.08 -11.38
N ASN A 142 -8.12 -13.67 -12.09
CA ASN A 142 -8.35 -14.40 -13.36
C ASN A 142 -8.97 -13.55 -14.49
N GLY A 143 -8.89 -12.21 -14.41
CA GLY A 143 -9.49 -11.31 -15.39
C GLY A 143 -11.01 -11.15 -15.25
N GLU A 144 -11.61 -11.72 -14.22
CA GLU A 144 -13.04 -11.59 -13.97
C GLU A 144 -13.36 -10.20 -13.41
N LYS A 145 -14.36 -9.54 -14.01
CA LYS A 145 -14.86 -8.22 -13.60
C LYS A 145 -16.37 -8.31 -13.32
N PRO A 146 -16.77 -9.00 -12.24
CA PRO A 146 -18.19 -9.27 -11.98
C PRO A 146 -18.97 -8.01 -11.58
N TYR A 147 -18.28 -6.96 -11.16
CA TYR A 147 -18.88 -5.71 -10.71
C TYR A 147 -18.21 -4.49 -11.34
N THR A 148 -18.97 -3.42 -11.51
CA THR A 148 -18.45 -2.12 -11.94
C THR A 148 -17.78 -1.38 -10.77
N PRO A 149 -16.91 -0.37 -11.05
CA PRO A 149 -16.37 0.48 -9.99
C PRO A 149 -17.45 1.15 -9.12
N GLU A 150 -18.58 1.55 -9.74
CA GLU A 150 -19.69 2.21 -9.06
C GLU A 150 -20.41 1.25 -8.09
N GLU A 151 -20.63 0.00 -8.49
CA GLU A 151 -21.22 -1.03 -7.62
C GLU A 151 -20.33 -1.34 -6.43
N ILE A 152 -19.00 -1.46 -6.66
CA ILE A 152 -18.03 -1.69 -5.60
C ILE A 152 -18.00 -0.49 -4.66
N LYS A 153 -17.97 0.73 -5.18
CA LYS A 153 -17.99 1.96 -4.41
C LYS A 153 -19.21 2.07 -3.52
N ALA A 154 -20.39 1.75 -4.08
CA ALA A 154 -21.63 1.73 -3.32
C ALA A 154 -21.59 0.70 -2.18
N ALA A 155 -21.02 -0.48 -2.41
CA ALA A 155 -20.93 -1.54 -1.41
C ALA A 155 -19.90 -1.21 -0.30
N LEU A 156 -18.87 -0.44 -0.60
CA LEU A 156 -17.84 -0.05 0.37
C LEU A 156 -18.28 1.08 1.32
N HIS A 157 -19.33 1.81 1.01
CA HIS A 157 -19.84 2.93 1.82
C HIS A 157 -18.76 3.94 2.23
N LEU A 158 -17.90 4.32 1.28
CA LEU A 158 -16.78 5.23 1.51
C LEU A 158 -17.30 6.59 2.02
N ARG A 159 -16.65 7.14 3.07
CA ARG A 159 -17.02 8.44 3.65
C ARG A 159 -16.84 9.59 2.67
N ASP A 160 -15.74 9.54 1.91
CA ASP A 160 -15.52 10.49 0.82
C ASP A 160 -16.05 9.88 -0.50
N PRO A 161 -17.15 10.43 -1.05
CA PRO A 161 -17.74 9.95 -2.29
C PRO A 161 -16.84 10.15 -3.51
N ASP A 162 -15.82 11.00 -3.41
CA ASP A 162 -14.86 11.24 -4.50
C ASP A 162 -13.66 10.30 -4.48
N THR A 163 -13.60 9.39 -3.50
CA THR A 163 -12.53 8.37 -3.48
C THR A 163 -12.61 7.49 -4.74
N PRO A 164 -11.54 7.46 -5.56
CA PRO A 164 -11.51 6.65 -6.77
C PRO A 164 -11.56 5.16 -6.46
N VAL A 165 -12.35 4.43 -7.25
CA VAL A 165 -12.39 2.97 -7.26
C VAL A 165 -12.05 2.50 -8.66
N LEU A 166 -11.02 1.66 -8.79
CA LEU A 166 -10.49 1.18 -10.06
C LEU A 166 -10.50 -0.35 -10.09
N LEU A 167 -10.83 -0.92 -11.23
CA LEU A 167 -10.63 -2.35 -11.48
C LEU A 167 -9.19 -2.55 -11.97
N LEU A 168 -8.47 -3.49 -11.41
CA LEU A 168 -7.10 -3.79 -11.81
C LEU A 168 -6.80 -5.30 -11.70
N ASP A 169 -5.85 -5.77 -12.48
CA ASP A 169 -5.15 -7.02 -12.21
C ASP A 169 -3.81 -6.68 -11.54
N ALA A 170 -3.60 -7.10 -10.31
CA ALA A 170 -2.37 -6.82 -9.57
C ALA A 170 -1.10 -7.38 -10.26
N ARG A 171 -1.23 -8.27 -11.23
CA ARG A 171 -0.13 -8.81 -12.05
C ARG A 171 0.18 -7.93 -13.26
N SER A 172 -0.76 -7.07 -13.65
CA SER A 172 -0.61 -6.19 -14.81
C SER A 172 0.15 -4.93 -14.40
N ARG A 173 1.38 -4.79 -14.92
CA ARG A 173 2.18 -3.57 -14.70
C ARG A 173 1.46 -2.31 -15.16
N GLU A 174 0.70 -2.38 -16.25
CA GLU A 174 -0.04 -1.26 -16.81
C GLU A 174 -1.20 -0.85 -15.89
N ASP A 175 -2.00 -1.82 -15.41
CA ASP A 175 -3.12 -1.54 -14.49
C ASP A 175 -2.62 -0.94 -13.18
N VAL A 176 -1.55 -1.53 -12.62
CA VAL A 176 -0.95 -1.04 -11.37
C VAL A 176 -0.38 0.36 -11.55
N ARG A 177 0.30 0.63 -12.67
CA ARG A 177 0.81 1.98 -12.97
C ARG A 177 -0.33 2.98 -13.09
N SER A 178 -1.41 2.65 -13.79
CA SER A 178 -2.59 3.50 -13.93
C SER A 178 -3.24 3.78 -12.57
N CYS A 179 -3.31 2.78 -11.70
CA CYS A 179 -3.78 2.91 -10.33
C CYS A 179 -2.91 3.90 -9.52
N LEU A 180 -1.59 3.77 -9.57
CA LEU A 180 -0.66 4.68 -8.89
C LEU A 180 -0.74 6.11 -9.42
N LEU A 181 -0.90 6.30 -10.73
CA LEU A 181 -1.11 7.62 -11.32
C LEU A 181 -2.41 8.27 -10.84
N SER A 182 -3.52 7.51 -10.76
CA SER A 182 -4.78 8.00 -10.19
C SER A 182 -4.64 8.44 -8.73
N LEU A 183 -3.83 7.72 -7.94
CA LEU A 183 -3.51 8.16 -6.57
C LEU A 183 -2.74 9.48 -6.57
N LEU A 184 -1.72 9.61 -7.41
CA LEU A 184 -0.93 10.85 -7.50
C LEU A 184 -1.79 12.04 -7.91
N ASP A 185 -2.67 11.88 -8.90
CA ASP A 185 -3.61 12.93 -9.33
C ASP A 185 -4.50 13.39 -8.16
N ARG A 186 -5.00 12.44 -7.36
CA ARG A 186 -5.77 12.74 -6.16
C ARG A 186 -4.94 13.52 -5.13
N LEU A 187 -3.71 13.10 -4.86
CA LEU A 187 -2.81 13.78 -3.92
C LEU A 187 -2.50 15.21 -4.38
N ILE A 188 -2.23 15.40 -5.66
CA ILE A 188 -1.98 16.73 -6.25
C ILE A 188 -3.22 17.62 -6.13
N ALA A 189 -4.40 17.08 -6.44
CA ALA A 189 -5.65 17.84 -6.32
C ALA A 189 -5.89 18.30 -4.88
N GLN A 190 -5.69 17.42 -3.90
CA GLN A 190 -5.84 17.77 -2.48
C GLN A 190 -4.79 18.79 -2.01
N ALA A 191 -3.54 18.64 -2.41
CA ALA A 191 -2.48 19.60 -2.07
C ALA A 191 -2.79 21.01 -2.60
N ARG A 192 -3.37 21.11 -3.80
CA ARG A 192 -3.79 22.41 -4.37
C ARG A 192 -4.93 23.07 -3.59
N LEU A 193 -5.84 22.29 -3.01
CA LEU A 193 -6.95 22.81 -2.21
C LEU A 193 -6.48 23.30 -0.82
N THR A 194 -5.38 22.75 -0.31
CA THR A 194 -4.84 23.08 1.02
C THR A 194 -3.70 24.10 0.98
N ALA A 195 -3.18 24.43 -0.21
CA ALA A 195 -2.14 25.43 -0.36
C ALA A 195 -2.68 26.82 0.02
N PRO A 196 -2.00 27.58 0.91
CA PRO A 196 -2.37 28.94 1.18
C PRO A 196 -2.21 29.79 -0.08
N ALA A 197 -3.17 30.71 -0.30
CA ALA A 197 -3.16 31.65 -1.42
C ALA A 197 -2.03 32.66 -1.29
#